data_968d46f3c4ad89bfd5b582bd541a46bb
#
_entry.id   968d46f3c4ad89bfd5b582bd541a46bb
#
_cell.length_a   1.000
_cell.length_b   1.000
_cell.length_c   1.000
_cell.angle_alpha   90.00
_cell.angle_beta   90.00
_cell.angle_gamma   90.00
#
_symmetry.space_group_name_H-M   'P 1'
#
loop_
_entity.id
_entity.type
_entity.pdbx_description
1 polymer ?
#
loop_
_entity_poly.entity_id
_entity_poly.type
_entity_poly.pdbx_seq_one_letter_code
_entity_poly.pdbx_strand_id
1 'polypeptide(L)'
;MSKAGPLDLASGLGGKIDKKEVLSAVHQYERCHVGFGGDEEARKADYTDMVNKYYDLVTSFYEYGWGESFHFAARWKGESLGESIKQHEHFLALQLGLKPGMKVLDVGCGIGGPQREIARFSSTVITGLNNNEYQISRGTELNRLARVDESCNFVKADFMKMPFCDDSFDAIYAIEATCHAPDVLGCYKEIYRVLKPGQCFAAYEWCMTDSFDPNNKNHQKIKAEVELGNGHPDIRSMEQCLDALKLAGFEVLWEKDLATDSPVPWYLPLDASHFSLSSFRLTALGRFITRYMVKALEHVGLAPEGSERVSSFLERAAEALVEGGRCAPSTSIDSGTHILHITKSKLSK
;
A
#
# COMPACT_ATOMS: atom_id res chain seq x y z
N MET A 1 4.13 29.83 5.28
CA MET A 1 3.94 28.39 5.30
C MET A 1 4.92 27.78 4.32
N SER A 2 5.93 27.06 4.81
CA SER A 2 6.95 26.43 3.98
C SER A 2 6.26 25.35 3.14
N LYS A 3 6.45 25.37 1.84
CA LYS A 3 6.07 24.26 0.96
C LYS A 3 7.06 23.12 1.25
N ALA A 4 6.75 22.27 2.24
CA ALA A 4 7.51 21.06 2.45
C ALA A 4 7.44 20.22 1.17
N GLY A 5 8.58 19.94 0.56
CA GLY A 5 8.68 19.03 -0.58
C GLY A 5 8.49 17.59 -0.11
N PRO A 6 8.35 16.61 -1.03
CA PRO A 6 8.10 15.20 -0.71
C PRO A 6 9.26 14.54 0.04
N LEU A 7 10.30 15.05 0.46
CA LEU A 7 11.34 14.52 1.34
C LEU A 7 11.94 15.65 2.18
N ASP A 8 11.10 16.26 3.03
CA ASP A 8 11.54 17.27 3.98
C ASP A 8 12.05 16.62 5.27
N LEU A 9 13.25 16.07 5.21
CA LEU A 9 13.92 15.47 6.38
C LEU A 9 14.29 16.53 7.44
N ALA A 10 14.29 17.81 7.08
CA ALA A 10 14.62 18.88 8.02
C ALA A 10 13.53 19.11 9.06
N SER A 11 12.26 18.81 8.76
CA SER A 11 11.13 18.89 9.70
C SER A 11 10.85 17.60 10.47
N GLY A 12 11.55 16.51 10.17
CA GLY A 12 11.33 15.17 10.71
C GLY A 12 10.87 14.19 9.64
N LEU A 13 10.72 12.91 9.99
CA LEU A 13 10.08 11.92 9.13
C LEU A 13 8.57 11.94 9.36
N GLY A 14 7.79 11.92 8.27
CA GLY A 14 6.34 11.90 8.35
C GLY A 14 5.70 13.13 9.02
N GLY A 15 6.45 14.21 9.26
CA GLY A 15 5.96 15.45 9.87
C GLY A 15 5.43 15.35 11.30
N LYS A 16 5.45 14.16 11.92
CA LYS A 16 4.92 13.88 13.25
C LYS A 16 5.98 13.41 14.25
N ILE A 17 6.94 12.62 13.78
CA ILE A 17 7.99 12.09 14.66
C ILE A 17 9.00 13.20 14.90
N ASP A 18 9.17 13.60 16.17
CA ASP A 18 10.25 14.52 16.54
C ASP A 18 11.59 13.95 16.09
N LYS A 19 12.46 14.81 15.56
CA LYS A 19 13.79 14.42 15.07
C LYS A 19 14.57 13.54 16.05
N LYS A 20 14.42 13.79 17.37
CA LYS A 20 15.11 13.05 18.43
C LYS A 20 14.52 11.65 18.68
N GLU A 21 13.31 11.40 18.19
CA GLU A 21 12.57 10.17 18.42
C GLU A 21 12.64 9.20 17.23
N VAL A 22 13.09 9.66 16.05
CA VAL A 22 13.10 8.85 14.83
C VAL A 22 13.86 7.53 15.01
N LEU A 23 15.08 7.55 15.57
CA LEU A 23 15.85 6.33 15.79
C LEU A 23 15.15 5.38 16.77
N SER A 24 14.51 5.91 17.82
CA SER A 24 13.71 5.11 18.75
C SER A 24 12.50 4.49 18.07
N ALA A 25 11.80 5.26 17.23
CA ALA A 25 10.64 4.76 16.46
C ALA A 25 11.03 3.64 15.48
N VAL A 26 12.19 3.79 14.79
CA VAL A 26 12.74 2.74 13.92
C VAL A 26 12.97 1.45 14.72
N HIS A 27 13.67 1.55 15.86
CA HIS A 27 13.93 0.38 16.70
C HIS A 27 12.65 -0.25 17.25
N GLN A 28 11.65 0.54 17.63
CA GLN A 28 10.36 0.02 18.09
C GLN A 28 9.64 -0.73 16.97
N TYR A 29 9.63 -0.16 15.77
CA TYR A 29 9.03 -0.81 14.60
C TYR A 29 9.73 -2.14 14.25
N GLU A 30 11.06 -2.14 14.15
CA GLU A 30 11.83 -3.34 13.82
C GLU A 30 11.60 -4.49 14.81
N ARG A 31 11.48 -4.19 16.13
CA ARG A 31 11.22 -5.20 17.17
C ARG A 31 9.92 -5.98 16.98
N CYS A 32 8.97 -5.46 16.24
CA CYS A 32 7.74 -6.17 15.92
C CYS A 32 7.96 -7.33 14.94
N HIS A 33 9.12 -7.39 14.26
CA HIS A 33 9.39 -8.34 13.19
C HIS A 33 10.33 -9.47 13.61
N VAL A 34 10.17 -10.64 12.97
CA VAL A 34 10.86 -11.91 13.31
C VAL A 34 12.39 -11.75 13.34
N GLY A 35 12.98 -11.01 12.39
CA GLY A 35 14.43 -10.76 12.35
C GLY A 35 14.98 -10.01 13.57
N PHE A 36 14.12 -9.44 14.41
CA PHE A 36 14.44 -8.66 15.60
C PHE A 36 13.76 -9.18 16.88
N GLY A 37 13.23 -10.42 16.83
CA GLY A 37 12.65 -11.10 17.98
C GLY A 37 11.14 -10.93 18.18
N GLY A 38 10.46 -10.27 17.24
CA GLY A 38 8.99 -10.20 17.21
C GLY A 38 8.35 -11.43 16.58
N ASP A 39 7.03 -11.56 16.73
CA ASP A 39 6.22 -12.62 16.15
C ASP A 39 4.94 -12.06 15.50
N GLU A 40 4.24 -12.92 14.77
CA GLU A 40 3.02 -12.56 14.06
C GLU A 40 1.88 -12.16 15.00
N GLU A 41 1.69 -12.88 16.10
CA GLU A 41 0.61 -12.61 17.06
C GLU A 41 0.78 -11.25 17.73
N ALA A 42 2.02 -10.90 18.11
CA ALA A 42 2.33 -9.59 18.66
C ALA A 42 2.08 -8.47 17.64
N ARG A 43 2.45 -8.68 16.35
CA ARG A 43 2.16 -7.73 15.28
C ARG A 43 0.67 -7.51 15.07
N LYS A 44 -0.13 -8.58 15.09
CA LYS A 44 -1.60 -8.50 14.96
C LYS A 44 -2.24 -7.81 16.16
N ALA A 45 -1.77 -8.08 17.37
CA ALA A 45 -2.30 -7.48 18.60
C ALA A 45 -2.07 -5.96 18.66
N ASP A 46 -0.93 -5.49 18.15
CA ASP A 46 -0.53 -4.06 18.20
C ASP A 46 -0.46 -3.42 16.80
N TYR A 47 -1.24 -3.94 15.84
CA TYR A 47 -1.12 -3.57 14.43
C TYR A 47 -1.29 -2.07 14.16
N THR A 48 -2.20 -1.41 14.88
CA THR A 48 -2.48 0.02 14.66
C THR A 48 -1.25 0.87 14.97
N ASP A 49 -0.55 0.59 16.08
CA ASP A 49 0.67 1.30 16.44
C ASP A 49 1.82 0.95 15.48
N MET A 50 1.99 -0.32 15.17
CA MET A 50 3.02 -0.79 14.25
C MET A 50 2.86 -0.18 12.85
N VAL A 51 1.65 -0.24 12.26
CA VAL A 51 1.38 0.28 10.91
C VAL A 51 1.48 1.81 10.87
N ASN A 52 1.00 2.50 11.92
CA ASN A 52 1.17 3.95 12.01
C ASN A 52 2.63 4.36 12.12
N LYS A 53 3.45 3.69 12.94
CA LYS A 53 4.89 3.93 12.99
C LYS A 53 5.57 3.70 11.66
N TYR A 54 5.22 2.61 10.98
CA TYR A 54 5.73 2.34 9.64
C TYR A 54 5.47 3.51 8.70
N TYR A 55 4.21 3.91 8.54
CA TYR A 55 3.85 4.99 7.62
C TYR A 55 4.37 6.37 8.05
N ASP A 56 4.47 6.63 9.34
CA ASP A 56 5.13 7.85 9.84
C ASP A 56 6.62 7.90 9.45
N LEU A 57 7.28 6.74 9.37
CA LEU A 57 8.69 6.64 8.96
C LEU A 57 8.87 6.71 7.43
N VAL A 58 7.97 6.10 6.66
CA VAL A 58 8.22 5.84 5.23
C VAL A 58 7.43 6.71 4.25
N THR A 59 6.34 7.37 4.66
CA THR A 59 5.46 8.12 3.75
C THR A 59 6.22 9.15 2.91
N SER A 60 7.15 9.89 3.51
CA SER A 60 7.96 10.87 2.78
C SER A 60 8.90 10.22 1.75
N PHE A 61 9.43 9.05 2.05
CA PHE A 61 10.25 8.28 1.11
C PHE A 61 9.43 7.74 -0.06
N TYR A 62 8.22 7.26 0.22
CA TYR A 62 7.30 6.79 -0.82
C TYR A 62 6.85 7.93 -1.72
N GLU A 63 6.43 9.06 -1.15
CA GLU A 63 6.05 10.23 -1.95
C GLU A 63 7.23 10.71 -2.83
N TYR A 64 8.45 10.69 -2.29
CA TYR A 64 9.65 11.07 -3.03
C TYR A 64 10.02 10.09 -4.15
N GLY A 65 10.01 8.79 -3.86
CA GLY A 65 10.47 7.75 -4.78
C GLY A 65 9.39 7.28 -5.75
N TRP A 66 8.20 7.02 -5.23
CA TRP A 66 7.11 6.38 -5.97
C TRP A 66 6.08 7.39 -6.51
N GLY A 67 5.79 8.44 -5.76
CA GLY A 67 4.76 9.43 -6.07
C GLY A 67 3.62 9.43 -5.06
N GLU A 68 2.41 9.79 -5.52
CA GLU A 68 1.27 9.96 -4.62
C GLU A 68 0.38 8.71 -4.47
N SER A 69 0.57 7.71 -5.31
CA SER A 69 -0.16 6.43 -5.31
C SER A 69 0.78 5.31 -4.89
N PHE A 70 0.64 4.81 -3.66
CA PHE A 70 1.56 3.87 -3.02
C PHE A 70 1.18 2.42 -3.32
N HIS A 71 1.09 2.07 -4.60
CA HIS A 71 0.76 0.71 -5.03
C HIS A 71 1.50 0.33 -6.32
N PHE A 72 1.54 -0.95 -6.58
CA PHE A 72 2.03 -1.48 -7.84
C PHE A 72 0.94 -1.47 -8.92
N ALA A 73 1.29 -1.86 -10.12
CA ALA A 73 0.37 -1.95 -11.25
C ALA A 73 0.80 -3.03 -12.24
N ALA A 74 -0.15 -3.66 -12.91
CA ALA A 74 0.12 -4.41 -14.13
C ALA A 74 0.72 -3.47 -15.18
N ARG A 75 1.74 -3.92 -15.90
CA ARG A 75 2.55 -3.06 -16.78
C ARG A 75 2.58 -3.57 -18.21
N TRP A 76 2.56 -2.64 -19.15
CA TRP A 76 2.62 -2.94 -20.58
C TRP A 76 3.88 -2.36 -21.21
N LYS A 77 4.30 -2.94 -22.34
CA LYS A 77 5.50 -2.46 -23.05
C LYS A 77 5.28 -1.02 -23.56
N GLY A 78 6.24 -0.15 -23.26
CA GLY A 78 6.21 1.25 -23.70
C GLY A 78 5.60 2.22 -22.71
N GLU A 79 4.99 1.75 -21.61
CA GLU A 79 4.41 2.59 -20.58
C GLU A 79 5.44 3.02 -19.52
N SER A 80 5.31 4.24 -19.06
CA SER A 80 5.95 4.69 -17.82
C SER A 80 5.24 4.07 -16.61
N LEU A 81 5.90 4.03 -15.44
CA LEU A 81 5.28 3.57 -14.21
C LEU A 81 4.02 4.38 -13.87
N GLY A 82 4.04 5.70 -14.04
CA GLY A 82 2.89 6.56 -13.74
C GLY A 82 1.69 6.28 -14.65
N GLU A 83 1.91 5.94 -15.93
CA GLU A 83 0.83 5.53 -16.84
C GLU A 83 0.24 4.18 -16.44
N SER A 84 1.07 3.21 -16.09
CA SER A 84 0.60 1.91 -15.60
C SER A 84 -0.23 2.04 -14.31
N ILE A 85 0.22 2.87 -13.35
CA ILE A 85 -0.52 3.17 -12.11
C ILE A 85 -1.90 3.76 -12.43
N LYS A 86 -1.97 4.79 -13.28
CA LYS A 86 -3.24 5.39 -13.70
C LYS A 86 -4.19 4.40 -14.36
N GLN A 87 -3.69 3.60 -15.28
CA GLN A 87 -4.50 2.57 -15.95
C GLN A 87 -5.05 1.56 -14.95
N HIS A 88 -4.26 1.19 -13.96
CA HIS A 88 -4.66 0.28 -12.90
C HIS A 88 -5.80 0.85 -12.05
N GLU A 89 -5.70 2.12 -11.66
CA GLU A 89 -6.74 2.85 -10.94
C GLU A 89 -8.03 3.00 -11.80
N HIS A 90 -7.89 3.33 -13.09
CA HIS A 90 -9.02 3.42 -14.02
C HIS A 90 -9.68 2.06 -14.24
N PHE A 91 -8.89 0.99 -14.34
CA PHE A 91 -9.44 -0.36 -14.48
C PHE A 91 -10.30 -0.74 -13.27
N LEU A 92 -9.84 -0.44 -12.04
CA LEU A 92 -10.61 -0.65 -10.82
C LEU A 92 -11.94 0.13 -10.84
N ALA A 93 -11.89 1.41 -11.25
CA ALA A 93 -13.08 2.25 -11.38
C ALA A 93 -14.09 1.69 -12.39
N LEU A 94 -13.60 1.15 -13.52
CA LEU A 94 -14.44 0.50 -14.54
C LEU A 94 -15.04 -0.82 -14.02
N GLN A 95 -14.27 -1.63 -13.27
CA GLN A 95 -14.78 -2.86 -12.67
C GLN A 95 -15.91 -2.58 -11.67
N LEU A 96 -15.80 -1.51 -10.90
CA LEU A 96 -16.86 -1.05 -9.99
C LEU A 96 -18.04 -0.41 -10.72
N GLY A 97 -17.91 -0.11 -12.02
CA GLY A 97 -18.95 0.57 -12.78
C GLY A 97 -19.28 1.96 -12.24
N LEU A 98 -18.25 2.70 -11.79
CA LEU A 98 -18.42 4.01 -11.20
C LEU A 98 -19.09 5.00 -12.16
N LYS A 99 -20.00 5.82 -11.63
CA LYS A 99 -20.77 6.81 -12.39
C LYS A 99 -20.75 8.17 -11.67
N PRO A 100 -20.89 9.28 -12.42
CA PRO A 100 -20.95 10.61 -11.83
C PRO A 100 -21.92 10.71 -10.66
N GLY A 101 -21.46 11.32 -9.57
CA GLY A 101 -22.24 11.55 -8.36
C GLY A 101 -22.36 10.39 -7.38
N MET A 102 -21.86 9.19 -7.70
CA MET A 102 -21.79 8.09 -6.73
C MET A 102 -20.91 8.46 -5.52
N LYS A 103 -21.34 8.00 -4.34
CA LYS A 103 -20.57 8.09 -3.10
C LYS A 103 -19.70 6.85 -2.96
N VAL A 104 -18.39 7.04 -3.00
CA VAL A 104 -17.41 5.95 -3.00
C VAL A 104 -16.56 6.03 -1.75
N LEU A 105 -16.20 4.88 -1.17
CA LEU A 105 -15.23 4.78 -0.07
C LEU A 105 -13.92 4.18 -0.58
N ASP A 106 -12.82 4.86 -0.30
CA ASP A 106 -11.44 4.39 -0.47
C ASP A 106 -10.92 3.92 0.88
N VAL A 107 -10.78 2.61 1.07
CA VAL A 107 -10.37 2.00 2.34
C VAL A 107 -8.85 1.89 2.41
N GLY A 108 -8.23 2.61 3.34
CA GLY A 108 -6.78 2.69 3.45
C GLY A 108 -6.15 3.58 2.38
N CYS A 109 -6.72 4.74 2.17
CA CYS A 109 -6.44 5.64 1.04
C CYS A 109 -5.04 6.27 0.99
N GLY A 110 -4.16 6.01 1.94
CA GLY A 110 -2.85 6.63 2.03
C GLY A 110 -2.93 8.17 1.99
N ILE A 111 -2.14 8.81 1.14
CA ILE A 111 -2.20 10.27 0.88
C ILE A 111 -3.17 10.64 -0.25
N GLY A 112 -4.02 9.71 -0.70
CA GLY A 112 -5.11 9.93 -1.62
C GLY A 112 -4.72 10.08 -3.10
N GLY A 113 -3.62 9.49 -3.55
CA GLY A 113 -3.27 9.43 -4.97
C GLY A 113 -4.37 8.81 -5.81
N PRO A 114 -4.72 7.53 -5.57
CA PRO A 114 -5.83 6.86 -6.27
C PRO A 114 -7.16 7.58 -6.14
N GLN A 115 -7.47 8.12 -4.96
CA GLN A 115 -8.69 8.88 -4.71
C GLN A 115 -8.83 10.05 -5.70
N ARG A 116 -7.78 10.84 -5.89
CA ARG A 116 -7.77 12.00 -6.80
C ARG A 116 -7.92 11.59 -8.26
N GLU A 117 -7.22 10.56 -8.67
CA GLU A 117 -7.25 10.08 -10.06
C GLU A 117 -8.61 9.45 -10.40
N ILE A 118 -9.13 8.55 -9.54
CA ILE A 118 -10.42 7.89 -9.74
C ILE A 118 -11.57 8.91 -9.71
N ALA A 119 -11.55 9.89 -8.79
CA ALA A 119 -12.57 10.93 -8.74
C ALA A 119 -12.63 11.76 -10.04
N ARG A 120 -11.48 12.13 -10.59
CA ARG A 120 -11.42 12.83 -11.88
C ARG A 120 -11.91 11.98 -13.05
N PHE A 121 -11.51 10.72 -13.07
CA PHE A 121 -11.87 9.79 -14.13
C PHE A 121 -13.37 9.47 -14.16
N SER A 122 -13.98 9.27 -13.00
CA SER A 122 -15.37 8.80 -12.86
C SER A 122 -16.38 9.90 -12.49
N SER A 123 -15.93 11.10 -12.14
CA SER A 123 -16.74 12.18 -11.61
C SER A 123 -17.53 11.77 -10.35
N THR A 124 -16.95 10.93 -9.50
CA THR A 124 -17.53 10.48 -8.24
C THR A 124 -17.10 11.34 -7.06
N VAL A 125 -17.83 11.23 -5.94
CA VAL A 125 -17.43 11.81 -4.65
C VAL A 125 -16.79 10.69 -3.81
N ILE A 126 -15.52 10.84 -3.47
CA ILE A 126 -14.75 9.80 -2.78
C ILE A 126 -14.37 10.26 -1.37
N THR A 127 -14.75 9.45 -0.39
CA THR A 127 -14.27 9.57 0.99
C THR A 127 -13.11 8.61 1.19
N GLY A 128 -11.92 9.11 1.50
CA GLY A 128 -10.78 8.31 1.89
C GLY A 128 -10.79 8.02 3.39
N LEU A 129 -10.72 6.75 3.76
CA LEU A 129 -10.57 6.31 5.15
C LEU A 129 -9.12 5.93 5.42
N ASN A 130 -8.52 6.49 6.47
CA ASN A 130 -7.18 6.14 6.91
C ASN A 130 -7.03 6.36 8.42
N ASN A 131 -6.16 5.60 9.08
CA ASN A 131 -5.89 5.79 10.50
C ASN A 131 -4.63 6.65 10.77
N ASN A 132 -3.78 6.88 9.76
CA ASN A 132 -2.56 7.67 9.90
C ASN A 132 -2.83 9.18 9.72
N GLU A 133 -2.60 9.95 10.78
CA GLU A 133 -2.86 11.40 10.83
C GLU A 133 -2.01 12.20 9.85
N TYR A 134 -0.73 11.80 9.70
CA TYR A 134 0.16 12.51 8.78
C TYR A 134 -0.30 12.33 7.33
N GLN A 135 -0.64 11.09 6.95
CA GLN A 135 -1.13 10.82 5.59
C GLN A 135 -2.42 11.58 5.29
N ILE A 136 -3.36 11.66 6.24
CA ILE A 136 -4.59 12.46 6.09
C ILE A 136 -4.28 13.94 5.91
N SER A 137 -3.42 14.50 6.76
CA SER A 137 -3.04 15.91 6.68
C SER A 137 -2.36 16.22 5.35
N ARG A 138 -1.45 15.34 4.92
CA ARG A 138 -0.75 15.46 3.63
C ARG A 138 -1.70 15.32 2.45
N GLY A 139 -2.58 14.31 2.48
CA GLY A 139 -3.58 14.07 1.44
C GLY A 139 -4.56 15.25 1.30
N THR A 140 -5.01 15.83 2.41
CA THR A 140 -5.87 17.02 2.42
C THR A 140 -5.19 18.21 1.73
N GLU A 141 -3.92 18.45 2.01
CA GLU A 141 -3.16 19.51 1.32
C GLU A 141 -3.01 19.21 -0.18
N LEU A 142 -2.74 17.95 -0.55
CA LEU A 142 -2.65 17.53 -1.95
C LEU A 142 -4.00 17.67 -2.68
N ASN A 143 -5.13 17.34 -2.03
CA ASN A 143 -6.46 17.54 -2.61
C ASN A 143 -6.73 19.03 -2.89
N ARG A 144 -6.38 19.90 -1.94
CA ARG A 144 -6.50 21.35 -2.10
C ARG A 144 -5.65 21.88 -3.26
N LEU A 145 -4.39 21.43 -3.37
CA LEU A 145 -3.48 21.81 -4.46
C LEU A 145 -3.99 21.31 -5.82
N ALA A 146 -4.58 20.12 -5.84
CA ALA A 146 -5.17 19.50 -7.02
C ALA A 146 -6.57 20.04 -7.38
N ARG A 147 -7.17 20.88 -6.52
CA ARG A 147 -8.51 21.46 -6.66
C ARG A 147 -9.61 20.41 -6.79
N VAL A 148 -9.55 19.39 -5.96
CA VAL A 148 -10.54 18.29 -5.89
C VAL A 148 -11.13 18.14 -4.48
N ASP A 149 -10.94 19.08 -3.60
CA ASP A 149 -11.41 19.09 -2.22
C ASP A 149 -12.94 19.07 -2.08
N GLU A 150 -13.68 19.47 -3.14
CA GLU A 150 -15.13 19.31 -3.19
C GLU A 150 -15.58 17.86 -3.47
N SER A 151 -14.76 17.07 -4.16
CA SER A 151 -15.07 15.68 -4.54
C SER A 151 -14.27 14.62 -3.77
N CYS A 152 -13.22 15.03 -3.06
CA CYS A 152 -12.32 14.16 -2.33
C CYS A 152 -12.12 14.66 -0.90
N ASN A 153 -12.55 13.87 0.08
CA ASN A 153 -12.38 14.19 1.50
C ASN A 153 -11.76 13.00 2.26
N PHE A 154 -11.32 13.26 3.49
CA PHE A 154 -10.70 12.24 4.34
C PHE A 154 -11.46 12.08 5.65
N VAL A 155 -11.52 10.85 6.16
CA VAL A 155 -11.98 10.50 7.49
C VAL A 155 -10.89 9.70 8.20
N LYS A 156 -10.47 10.20 9.37
CA LYS A 156 -9.53 9.47 10.24
C LYS A 156 -10.28 8.43 11.03
N ALA A 157 -10.08 7.17 10.67
CA ALA A 157 -10.61 6.03 11.42
C ALA A 157 -9.87 4.76 11.06
N ASP A 158 -10.07 3.76 11.91
CA ASP A 158 -9.62 2.39 11.70
C ASP A 158 -10.66 1.65 10.83
N PHE A 159 -10.21 0.98 9.77
CA PHE A 159 -11.09 0.18 8.91
C PHE A 159 -11.66 -1.06 9.62
N MET A 160 -11.10 -1.45 10.78
CA MET A 160 -11.68 -2.49 11.63
C MET A 160 -12.95 -2.01 12.37
N LYS A 161 -13.20 -0.68 12.41
CA LYS A 161 -14.38 -0.07 13.02
C LYS A 161 -14.68 1.25 12.33
N MET A 162 -15.39 1.21 11.23
CA MET A 162 -15.68 2.39 10.41
C MET A 162 -16.79 3.27 11.02
N PRO A 163 -16.60 4.61 11.09
CA PRO A 163 -17.56 5.54 11.70
C PRO A 163 -18.69 5.94 10.74
N PHE A 164 -19.13 5.01 9.90
CA PHE A 164 -20.22 5.23 8.97
C PHE A 164 -21.44 4.38 9.33
N CYS A 165 -22.63 4.89 8.98
CA CYS A 165 -23.84 4.09 9.08
C CYS A 165 -23.83 2.92 8.07
N ASP A 166 -24.62 1.91 8.34
CA ASP A 166 -24.86 0.83 7.39
C ASP A 166 -25.37 1.42 6.05
N ASP A 167 -25.08 0.74 4.95
CA ASP A 167 -25.57 1.09 3.62
C ASP A 167 -25.27 2.54 3.19
N SER A 168 -24.09 3.04 3.49
CA SER A 168 -23.71 4.45 3.24
C SER A 168 -23.13 4.71 1.85
N PHE A 169 -22.48 3.72 1.23
CA PHE A 169 -21.70 3.90 0.01
C PHE A 169 -22.25 3.14 -1.20
N ASP A 170 -22.18 3.78 -2.38
CA ASP A 170 -22.61 3.21 -3.66
C ASP A 170 -21.55 2.26 -4.25
N ALA A 171 -20.28 2.41 -3.87
CA ALA A 171 -19.19 1.52 -4.20
C ALA A 171 -18.07 1.67 -3.16
N ILE A 172 -17.27 0.62 -2.99
CA ILE A 172 -16.11 0.65 -2.11
C ILE A 172 -14.92 0.03 -2.85
N TYR A 173 -13.74 0.57 -2.63
CA TYR A 173 -12.51 -0.08 -3.06
C TYR A 173 -11.41 -0.01 -1.99
N ALA A 174 -10.46 -0.91 -2.12
CA ALA A 174 -9.20 -0.91 -1.38
C ALA A 174 -8.06 -1.22 -2.34
N ILE A 175 -6.96 -0.47 -2.24
CA ILE A 175 -5.78 -0.71 -3.07
C ILE A 175 -4.59 -0.97 -2.14
N GLU A 176 -4.17 -2.25 -2.07
CA GLU A 176 -3.05 -2.72 -1.26
C GLU A 176 -3.13 -2.24 0.20
N ALA A 177 -4.32 -2.28 0.78
CA ALA A 177 -4.60 -1.72 2.10
C ALA A 177 -5.11 -2.74 3.12
N THR A 178 -6.00 -3.67 2.72
CA THR A 178 -6.59 -4.64 3.64
C THR A 178 -5.62 -5.75 4.07
N CYS A 179 -4.46 -5.86 3.41
CA CYS A 179 -3.30 -6.63 3.85
C CYS A 179 -2.77 -6.22 5.24
N HIS A 180 -3.00 -4.98 5.63
CA HIS A 180 -2.64 -4.50 6.96
C HIS A 180 -3.65 -4.89 8.06
N ALA A 181 -4.82 -5.44 7.72
CA ALA A 181 -5.80 -5.82 8.70
C ALA A 181 -5.30 -6.98 9.59
N PRO A 182 -5.38 -6.89 10.92
CA PRO A 182 -5.03 -7.98 11.81
C PRO A 182 -6.02 -9.15 11.68
N ASP A 183 -7.29 -8.83 11.42
CA ASP A 183 -8.39 -9.74 11.12
C ASP A 183 -9.07 -9.28 9.82
N VAL A 184 -8.72 -9.95 8.72
CA VAL A 184 -9.26 -9.60 7.40
C VAL A 184 -10.76 -9.87 7.30
N LEU A 185 -11.27 -10.89 7.99
CA LEU A 185 -12.71 -11.17 8.04
C LEU A 185 -13.48 -10.04 8.75
N GLY A 186 -12.96 -9.55 9.86
CA GLY A 186 -13.52 -8.41 10.58
C GLY A 186 -13.53 -7.14 9.71
N CYS A 187 -12.43 -6.88 8.99
CA CYS A 187 -12.34 -5.77 8.05
C CYS A 187 -13.37 -5.90 6.91
N TYR A 188 -13.50 -7.07 6.29
CA TYR A 188 -14.47 -7.28 5.22
C TYR A 188 -15.92 -7.23 5.71
N LYS A 189 -16.21 -7.60 6.96
CA LYS A 189 -17.53 -7.40 7.57
C LYS A 189 -17.88 -5.91 7.74
N GLU A 190 -16.93 -5.08 8.09
CA GLU A 190 -17.15 -3.62 8.15
C GLU A 190 -17.35 -3.03 6.75
N ILE A 191 -16.58 -3.45 5.75
CA ILE A 191 -16.79 -3.07 4.35
C ILE A 191 -18.19 -3.50 3.88
N TYR A 192 -18.59 -4.74 4.19
CA TYR A 192 -19.93 -5.26 3.87
C TYR A 192 -21.03 -4.42 4.51
N ARG A 193 -20.90 -4.07 5.79
CA ARG A 193 -21.86 -3.30 6.55
C ARG A 193 -22.12 -1.92 5.95
N VAL A 194 -21.05 -1.21 5.53
CA VAL A 194 -21.19 0.16 5.04
C VAL A 194 -21.49 0.27 3.54
N LEU A 195 -21.37 -0.84 2.79
CA LEU A 195 -21.71 -0.91 1.38
C LEU A 195 -23.22 -1.14 1.19
N LYS A 196 -23.85 -0.36 0.32
CA LYS A 196 -25.28 -0.53 0.01
C LYS A 196 -25.61 -1.90 -0.60
N PRO A 197 -26.79 -2.48 -0.32
CA PRO A 197 -27.22 -3.73 -0.91
C PRO A 197 -27.17 -3.71 -2.45
N GLY A 198 -26.64 -4.79 -3.02
CA GLY A 198 -26.51 -4.93 -4.47
C GLY A 198 -25.39 -4.15 -5.12
N GLN A 199 -24.57 -3.46 -4.33
CA GLN A 199 -23.40 -2.72 -4.80
C GLN A 199 -22.11 -3.57 -4.75
N CYS A 200 -21.01 -3.05 -5.30
CA CYS A 200 -19.77 -3.80 -5.45
C CYS A 200 -18.64 -3.23 -4.57
N PHE A 201 -17.85 -4.14 -4.02
CA PHE A 201 -16.53 -3.90 -3.50
C PHE A 201 -15.48 -4.47 -4.48
N ALA A 202 -14.39 -3.76 -4.72
CA ALA A 202 -13.26 -4.26 -5.47
C ALA A 202 -11.95 -3.94 -4.75
N ALA A 203 -11.01 -4.87 -4.77
CA ALA A 203 -9.72 -4.66 -4.13
C ALA A 203 -8.56 -5.17 -5.00
N TYR A 204 -7.44 -4.46 -4.90
CA TYR A 204 -6.12 -5.00 -5.17
C TYR A 204 -5.49 -5.38 -3.84
N GLU A 205 -4.88 -6.57 -3.76
CA GLU A 205 -4.39 -7.08 -2.50
C GLU A 205 -3.07 -7.83 -2.63
N TRP A 206 -2.28 -7.76 -1.56
CA TRP A 206 -1.06 -8.55 -1.41
C TRP A 206 -1.41 -9.95 -0.89
N CYS A 207 -1.12 -10.97 -1.69
CA CYS A 207 -1.34 -12.36 -1.31
C CYS A 207 -0.11 -13.21 -1.61
N MET A 208 0.12 -14.21 -0.77
CA MET A 208 1.04 -15.30 -1.10
C MET A 208 0.40 -16.16 -2.18
N THR A 209 1.20 -16.57 -3.15
CA THR A 209 0.74 -17.49 -4.20
C THR A 209 0.72 -18.94 -3.74
N ASP A 210 0.10 -19.79 -4.55
CA ASP A 210 0.10 -21.26 -4.34
C ASP A 210 1.50 -21.89 -4.38
N SER A 211 2.48 -21.17 -4.91
CA SER A 211 3.89 -21.60 -4.92
C SER A 211 4.60 -21.39 -3.58
N PHE A 212 4.01 -20.65 -2.66
CA PHE A 212 4.61 -20.45 -1.35
C PHE A 212 4.61 -21.73 -0.52
N ASP A 213 5.80 -22.20 -0.15
CA ASP A 213 5.99 -23.33 0.76
C ASP A 213 6.41 -22.80 2.15
N PRO A 214 5.55 -22.94 3.17
CA PRO A 214 5.86 -22.51 4.53
C PRO A 214 7.01 -23.29 5.19
N ASN A 215 7.44 -24.42 4.63
CA ASN A 215 8.58 -25.18 5.11
C ASN A 215 9.90 -24.76 4.44
N ASN A 216 9.84 -23.99 3.37
CA ASN A 216 11.02 -23.50 2.68
C ASN A 216 11.57 -22.26 3.39
N LYS A 217 12.80 -22.38 3.93
CA LYS A 217 13.46 -21.28 4.68
C LYS A 217 13.69 -20.03 3.85
N ASN A 218 13.91 -20.15 2.52
CA ASN A 218 14.09 -19.00 1.66
C ASN A 218 12.77 -18.28 1.46
N HIS A 219 11.66 -18.98 1.26
CA HIS A 219 10.32 -18.41 1.17
C HIS A 219 9.94 -17.67 2.45
N GLN A 220 10.20 -18.28 3.62
CA GLN A 220 9.96 -17.60 4.90
C GLN A 220 10.81 -16.35 5.09
N LYS A 221 12.09 -16.39 4.65
CA LYS A 221 12.95 -15.20 4.71
C LYS A 221 12.43 -14.08 3.83
N ILE A 222 12.06 -14.36 2.58
CA ILE A 222 11.50 -13.36 1.65
C ILE A 222 10.20 -12.78 2.21
N LYS A 223 9.28 -13.64 2.71
CA LYS A 223 8.04 -13.19 3.37
C LYS A 223 8.35 -12.22 4.51
N ALA A 224 9.27 -12.57 5.40
CA ALA A 224 9.64 -11.74 6.54
C ALA A 224 10.25 -10.38 6.14
N GLU A 225 11.11 -10.34 5.12
CA GLU A 225 11.68 -9.08 4.61
C GLU A 225 10.62 -8.22 3.92
N VAL A 226 9.66 -8.82 3.21
CA VAL A 226 8.54 -8.11 2.61
C VAL A 226 7.60 -7.55 3.68
N GLU A 227 7.27 -8.32 4.72
CA GLU A 227 6.46 -7.86 5.85
C GLU A 227 7.12 -6.69 6.59
N LEU A 228 8.41 -6.80 6.88
CA LEU A 228 9.19 -5.72 7.49
C LEU A 228 9.20 -4.47 6.61
N GLY A 229 9.45 -4.65 5.32
CA GLY A 229 9.63 -3.52 4.41
C GLY A 229 8.37 -2.84 3.95
N ASN A 230 7.18 -3.44 4.21
CA ASN A 230 5.88 -2.89 3.81
C ASN A 230 4.90 -2.76 5.00
N GLY A 231 5.33 -3.00 6.22
CA GLY A 231 4.50 -2.81 7.41
C GLY A 231 3.33 -3.79 7.53
N HIS A 232 3.48 -5.01 6.99
CA HIS A 232 2.43 -6.01 7.04
C HIS A 232 2.47 -6.80 8.35
N PRO A 233 1.35 -6.94 9.06
CA PRO A 233 1.27 -7.85 10.22
C PRO A 233 1.48 -9.31 9.81
N ASP A 234 0.89 -9.69 8.67
CA ASP A 234 0.96 -11.03 8.08
C ASP A 234 0.46 -10.97 6.63
N ILE A 235 1.20 -11.54 5.69
CA ILE A 235 0.76 -11.67 4.30
C ILE A 235 0.05 -13.02 4.16
N ARG A 236 -1.24 -12.96 3.80
CA ARG A 236 -2.13 -14.12 3.67
C ARG A 236 -2.07 -14.75 2.29
N SER A 237 -2.52 -15.99 2.19
CA SER A 237 -2.79 -16.59 0.88
C SER A 237 -4.04 -15.98 0.24
N MET A 238 -4.15 -16.12 -1.08
CA MET A 238 -5.34 -15.75 -1.83
C MET A 238 -6.58 -16.47 -1.32
N GLU A 239 -6.48 -17.77 -1.08
CA GLU A 239 -7.58 -18.60 -0.58
C GLU A 239 -8.12 -18.04 0.75
N GLN A 240 -7.24 -17.66 1.69
CA GLN A 240 -7.65 -17.04 2.95
C GLN A 240 -8.40 -15.73 2.74
N CYS A 241 -7.97 -14.89 1.80
CA CYS A 241 -8.67 -13.64 1.50
C CYS A 241 -10.04 -13.88 0.84
N LEU A 242 -10.13 -14.81 -0.11
CA LEU A 242 -11.39 -15.17 -0.78
C LEU A 242 -12.40 -15.80 0.19
N ASP A 243 -11.94 -16.67 1.08
CA ASP A 243 -12.79 -17.29 2.08
C ASP A 243 -13.30 -16.27 3.11
N ALA A 244 -12.45 -15.33 3.52
CA ALA A 244 -12.87 -14.23 4.38
C ALA A 244 -13.94 -13.35 3.73
N LEU A 245 -13.86 -13.07 2.42
CA LEU A 245 -14.89 -12.35 1.67
C LEU A 245 -16.22 -13.11 1.67
N LYS A 246 -16.20 -14.42 1.37
CA LYS A 246 -17.41 -15.26 1.39
C LYS A 246 -18.01 -15.32 2.80
N LEU A 247 -17.19 -15.49 3.84
CA LEU A 247 -17.63 -15.52 5.25
C LEU A 247 -18.16 -14.16 5.72
N ALA A 248 -17.70 -13.05 5.14
CA ALA A 248 -18.25 -11.72 5.40
C ALA A 248 -19.62 -11.49 4.73
N GLY A 249 -20.04 -12.36 3.81
CA GLY A 249 -21.32 -12.31 3.12
C GLY A 249 -21.24 -11.85 1.66
N PHE A 250 -20.05 -11.67 1.11
CA PHE A 250 -19.88 -11.28 -0.29
C PHE A 250 -20.04 -12.47 -1.24
N GLU A 251 -20.63 -12.21 -2.39
CA GLU A 251 -20.54 -13.08 -3.57
C GLU A 251 -19.31 -12.64 -4.38
N VAL A 252 -18.31 -13.51 -4.51
CA VAL A 252 -17.13 -13.26 -5.35
C VAL A 252 -17.53 -13.43 -6.81
N LEU A 253 -17.55 -12.35 -7.58
CA LEU A 253 -17.97 -12.37 -8.99
C LEU A 253 -16.82 -12.83 -9.88
N TRP A 254 -15.61 -12.39 -9.62
CA TRP A 254 -14.39 -12.91 -10.23
C TRP A 254 -13.16 -12.47 -9.44
N GLU A 255 -12.08 -13.17 -9.63
CA GLU A 255 -10.78 -12.88 -9.11
C GLU A 255 -9.72 -13.17 -10.17
N LYS A 256 -8.59 -12.50 -10.11
CA LYS A 256 -7.49 -12.71 -11.05
C LYS A 256 -6.18 -12.17 -10.52
N ASP A 257 -5.11 -12.93 -10.73
CA ASP A 257 -3.77 -12.42 -10.62
C ASP A 257 -3.41 -11.62 -11.88
N LEU A 258 -3.38 -10.30 -11.76
CA LEU A 258 -3.05 -9.41 -12.89
C LEU A 258 -1.55 -9.40 -13.21
N ALA A 259 -0.69 -9.88 -12.33
CA ALA A 259 0.72 -9.97 -12.58
C ALA A 259 1.03 -11.02 -13.67
N THR A 260 0.22 -12.08 -13.76
CA THR A 260 0.39 -13.15 -14.76
C THR A 260 0.10 -12.69 -16.19
N ASP A 261 -0.78 -11.70 -16.37
CA ASP A 261 -1.12 -11.15 -17.69
C ASP A 261 -0.18 -10.02 -18.12
N SER A 262 0.62 -9.50 -17.22
CA SER A 262 1.50 -8.37 -17.48
C SER A 262 2.71 -8.80 -18.32
N PRO A 263 2.89 -8.29 -19.54
CA PRO A 263 4.06 -8.61 -20.37
C PRO A 263 5.36 -7.98 -19.85
N VAL A 264 5.26 -7.13 -18.82
CA VAL A 264 6.38 -6.48 -18.13
C VAL A 264 6.27 -6.80 -16.65
N PRO A 265 7.30 -7.35 -16.00
CA PRO A 265 7.24 -7.66 -14.57
C PRO A 265 6.85 -6.45 -13.73
N TRP A 266 5.89 -6.63 -12.81
CA TRP A 266 5.41 -5.55 -11.94
C TRP A 266 6.54 -4.94 -11.09
N TYR A 267 7.50 -5.77 -10.65
CA TYR A 267 8.65 -5.39 -9.84
C TYR A 267 9.79 -4.70 -10.64
N LEU A 268 9.67 -4.63 -11.97
CA LEU A 268 10.73 -4.10 -12.86
C LEU A 268 11.27 -2.72 -12.44
N PRO A 269 10.45 -1.77 -11.91
CA PRO A 269 10.98 -0.48 -11.45
C PRO A 269 12.02 -0.59 -10.34
N LEU A 270 11.97 -1.68 -9.55
CA LEU A 270 12.87 -1.95 -8.44
C LEU A 270 14.07 -2.83 -8.83
N ASP A 271 14.00 -3.48 -10.00
CA ASP A 271 15.02 -4.41 -10.46
C ASP A 271 16.35 -3.71 -10.76
N ALA A 272 17.44 -4.25 -10.23
CA ALA A 272 18.79 -3.69 -10.40
C ALA A 272 19.26 -3.70 -11.87
N SER A 273 18.74 -4.59 -12.72
CA SER A 273 19.04 -4.65 -14.16
C SER A 273 18.27 -3.61 -14.98
N HIS A 274 17.26 -2.94 -14.38
CA HIS A 274 16.42 -1.97 -15.04
C HIS A 274 16.89 -0.54 -14.79
N PHE A 275 17.00 0.25 -15.85
CA PHE A 275 17.24 1.68 -15.77
C PHE A 275 16.12 2.46 -16.45
N SER A 276 15.57 3.44 -15.76
CA SER A 276 14.51 4.32 -16.28
C SER A 276 14.73 5.75 -15.79
N LEU A 277 14.64 6.71 -16.68
CA LEU A 277 14.69 8.14 -16.31
C LEU A 277 13.39 8.61 -15.67
N SER A 278 12.24 8.10 -16.13
CA SER A 278 10.92 8.48 -15.60
C SER A 278 10.68 7.95 -14.18
N SER A 279 11.32 6.86 -13.78
CA SER A 279 11.29 6.28 -12.44
C SER A 279 12.69 6.15 -11.83
N PHE A 280 13.60 7.07 -12.14
CA PHE A 280 15.00 7.01 -11.74
C PHE A 280 15.21 6.75 -10.25
N ARG A 281 14.42 7.40 -9.39
CA ARG A 281 14.52 7.27 -7.92
C ARG A 281 14.26 5.86 -7.41
N LEU A 282 13.53 5.05 -8.15
CA LEU A 282 13.24 3.63 -7.83
C LEU A 282 14.30 2.67 -8.34
N THR A 283 15.09 3.07 -9.34
CA THR A 283 16.18 2.23 -9.86
C THR A 283 17.23 1.97 -8.78
N ALA A 284 18.00 0.89 -8.90
CA ALA A 284 19.08 0.59 -7.95
C ALA A 284 20.06 1.76 -7.78
N LEU A 285 20.43 2.44 -8.89
CA LEU A 285 21.29 3.61 -8.84
C LEU A 285 20.60 4.79 -8.11
N GLY A 286 19.32 5.03 -8.36
CA GLY A 286 18.55 6.09 -7.71
C GLY A 286 18.40 5.83 -6.21
N ARG A 287 18.11 4.60 -5.79
CA ARG A 287 18.05 4.20 -4.37
C ARG A 287 19.41 4.35 -3.69
N PHE A 288 20.49 3.90 -4.35
CA PHE A 288 21.84 4.09 -3.87
C PHE A 288 22.16 5.58 -3.62
N ILE A 289 21.89 6.45 -4.59
CA ILE A 289 22.11 7.90 -4.46
C ILE A 289 21.26 8.46 -3.32
N THR A 290 19.98 8.11 -3.24
CA THR A 290 19.08 8.56 -2.18
C THR A 290 19.60 8.14 -0.80
N ARG A 291 20.01 6.90 -0.62
CA ARG A 291 20.57 6.40 0.64
C ARG A 291 21.82 7.17 1.07
N TYR A 292 22.77 7.37 0.17
CA TYR A 292 24.00 8.12 0.51
C TYR A 292 23.72 9.60 0.75
N MET A 293 22.77 10.20 0.05
CA MET A 293 22.27 11.55 0.31
C MET A 293 21.68 11.65 1.72
N VAL A 294 20.78 10.73 2.08
CA VAL A 294 20.16 10.69 3.42
C VAL A 294 21.22 10.50 4.50
N LYS A 295 22.17 9.59 4.30
CA LYS A 295 23.30 9.37 5.23
C LYS A 295 24.16 10.62 5.40
N ALA A 296 24.45 11.34 4.34
CA ALA A 296 25.20 12.59 4.40
C ALA A 296 24.42 13.68 5.15
N LEU A 297 23.11 13.81 4.90
CA LEU A 297 22.23 14.76 5.58
C LEU A 297 22.12 14.45 7.08
N GLU A 298 22.04 13.16 7.44
CA GLU A 298 22.05 12.71 8.83
C GLU A 298 23.37 13.05 9.52
N HIS A 299 24.51 12.80 8.85
CA HIS A 299 25.83 13.10 9.38
C HIS A 299 26.06 14.60 9.68
N VAL A 300 25.49 15.48 8.86
CA VAL A 300 25.60 16.96 9.07
C VAL A 300 24.45 17.52 9.92
N GLY A 301 23.58 16.67 10.48
CA GLY A 301 22.46 17.06 11.35
C GLY A 301 21.27 17.72 10.63
N LEU A 302 21.22 17.63 9.30
CA LEU A 302 20.09 18.13 8.50
C LEU A 302 18.96 17.11 8.34
N ALA A 303 19.24 15.81 8.57
CA ALA A 303 18.24 14.77 8.71
C ALA A 303 18.24 14.20 10.13
N PRO A 304 17.11 13.64 10.63
CA PRO A 304 17.05 12.96 11.91
C PRO A 304 17.96 11.73 11.94
N GLU A 305 18.54 11.43 13.11
CA GLU A 305 19.23 10.17 13.34
C GLU A 305 18.26 8.98 13.17
N GLY A 306 18.66 7.97 12.40
CA GLY A 306 17.83 6.83 12.02
C GLY A 306 17.22 6.92 10.61
N SER A 307 17.32 8.07 9.93
CA SER A 307 16.79 8.23 8.56
C SER A 307 17.47 7.29 7.54
N GLU A 308 18.79 7.09 7.67
CA GLU A 308 19.53 6.13 6.84
C GLU A 308 19.05 4.69 7.06
N ARG A 309 18.70 4.34 8.30
CA ARG A 309 18.19 3.01 8.64
C ARG A 309 16.83 2.76 8.01
N VAL A 310 15.93 3.76 7.94
CA VAL A 310 14.68 3.69 7.18
C VAL A 310 14.99 3.45 5.71
N SER A 311 15.86 4.23 5.09
CA SER A 311 16.24 4.03 3.69
C SER A 311 16.84 2.64 3.44
N SER A 312 17.60 2.11 4.39
CA SER A 312 18.24 0.79 4.30
C SER A 312 17.25 -0.36 4.37
N PHE A 313 16.23 -0.31 5.25
CA PHE A 313 15.22 -1.38 5.26
C PHE A 313 14.29 -1.32 4.03
N LEU A 314 13.97 -0.13 3.52
CA LEU A 314 13.23 0.02 2.26
C LEU A 314 14.01 -0.55 1.06
N GLU A 315 15.34 -0.40 1.03
CA GLU A 315 16.20 -0.99 0.00
C GLU A 315 16.14 -2.53 0.06
N ARG A 316 16.29 -3.12 1.25
CA ARG A 316 16.17 -4.57 1.45
C ARG A 316 14.79 -5.11 1.05
N ALA A 317 13.72 -4.36 1.39
CA ALA A 317 12.39 -4.71 0.95
C ALA A 317 12.25 -4.71 -0.57
N ALA A 318 12.81 -3.70 -1.25
CA ALA A 318 12.80 -3.64 -2.71
C ALA A 318 13.56 -4.84 -3.33
N GLU A 319 14.68 -5.26 -2.73
CA GLU A 319 15.42 -6.44 -3.17
C GLU A 319 14.62 -7.73 -2.94
N ALA A 320 13.98 -7.88 -1.78
CA ALA A 320 13.13 -9.04 -1.47
C ALA A 320 11.90 -9.12 -2.40
N LEU A 321 11.30 -7.97 -2.76
CA LEU A 321 10.21 -7.89 -3.73
C LEU A 321 10.65 -8.35 -5.13
N VAL A 322 11.84 -7.95 -5.56
CA VAL A 322 12.41 -8.40 -6.85
C VAL A 322 12.74 -9.90 -6.80
N GLU A 323 13.32 -10.38 -5.70
CA GLU A 323 13.62 -11.81 -5.53
C GLU A 323 12.33 -12.63 -5.55
N GLY A 324 11.33 -12.25 -4.74
CA GLY A 324 10.02 -12.90 -4.70
C GLY A 324 9.33 -12.89 -6.08
N GLY A 325 9.33 -11.75 -6.76
CA GLY A 325 8.72 -11.64 -8.08
C GLY A 325 9.46 -12.40 -9.20
N ARG A 326 10.79 -12.53 -9.12
CA ARG A 326 11.59 -13.36 -10.06
C ARG A 326 11.39 -14.85 -9.85
N CYS A 327 11.15 -15.22 -8.63
CA CYS A 327 10.91 -16.60 -8.23
C CYS A 327 9.52 -17.12 -8.63
N ALA A 328 8.67 -16.36 -9.25
CA ALA A 328 7.36 -16.72 -9.77
C ALA A 328 7.32 -16.74 -11.31
N PRO A 329 7.98 -17.66 -11.99
CA PRO A 329 7.79 -17.82 -13.42
C PRO A 329 6.60 -18.72 -13.70
N SER A 330 6.01 -18.52 -14.84
CA SER A 330 4.87 -19.24 -15.40
C SER A 330 4.98 -20.79 -15.49
N THR A 331 6.00 -21.43 -14.95
CA THR A 331 6.20 -22.88 -15.14
C THR A 331 6.89 -23.67 -14.02
N SER A 332 7.34 -23.14 -12.90
CA SER A 332 7.82 -23.98 -11.77
C SER A 332 8.23 -23.19 -10.54
N ILE A 333 7.72 -23.64 -9.40
CA ILE A 333 8.24 -23.47 -8.02
C ILE A 333 8.72 -22.05 -7.74
N ASP A 334 7.92 -21.24 -6.98
CA ASP A 334 8.60 -20.31 -6.11
C ASP A 334 7.74 -19.47 -5.16
N SER A 335 8.43 -18.95 -4.19
CA SER A 335 8.14 -17.98 -3.19
C SER A 335 7.52 -16.69 -3.75
N GLY A 336 6.36 -16.80 -4.41
CA GLY A 336 5.70 -15.65 -4.99
C GLY A 336 4.92 -14.89 -3.95
N THR A 337 5.36 -13.69 -3.60
CA THR A 337 4.44 -12.62 -3.26
C THR A 337 3.89 -12.09 -4.56
N HIS A 338 2.69 -12.49 -4.95
CA HIS A 338 2.00 -11.85 -6.05
C HIS A 338 1.15 -10.71 -5.51
N ILE A 339 1.37 -9.61 -6.11
CA ILE A 339 0.62 -8.40 -5.89
C ILE A 339 -0.30 -8.27 -7.07
N LEU A 340 -1.53 -7.96 -6.85
CA LEU A 340 -2.56 -7.62 -7.81
C LEU A 340 -3.62 -8.71 -7.99
N HIS A 341 -4.35 -8.93 -6.92
CA HIS A 341 -5.65 -9.58 -6.98
C HIS A 341 -6.74 -8.53 -7.10
N ILE A 342 -7.62 -8.70 -8.09
CA ILE A 342 -8.89 -8.00 -8.08
C ILE A 342 -9.96 -8.98 -7.62
N THR A 343 -10.57 -8.66 -6.50
CA THR A 343 -11.80 -9.31 -6.08
C THR A 343 -12.94 -8.33 -6.27
N LYS A 344 -13.90 -8.67 -7.12
CA LYS A 344 -15.16 -7.97 -7.23
C LYS A 344 -16.22 -8.78 -6.49
N SER A 345 -16.81 -8.18 -5.48
CA SER A 345 -17.79 -8.84 -4.62
C SER A 345 -19.09 -8.06 -4.64
N LYS A 346 -20.19 -8.75 -4.53
CA LYS A 346 -21.54 -8.18 -4.49
C LYS A 346 -22.25 -8.64 -3.23
N LEU A 347 -23.00 -7.75 -2.60
CA LEU A 347 -23.89 -8.14 -1.51
C LEU A 347 -24.90 -9.16 -2.02
N SER A 348 -24.91 -10.37 -1.44
CA SER A 348 -26.05 -11.28 -1.61
C SER A 348 -27.26 -10.66 -0.96
N LYS A 349 -28.39 -10.67 -1.68
CA LYS A 349 -29.68 -10.16 -1.18
C LYS A 349 -30.23 -11.05 -0.09
#